data_c7952a5e071ae2c675149d866080da8b
#
_entry.id   c7952a5e071ae2c675149d866080da8b
#
_cell.length_a   1.000
_cell.length_b   1.000
_cell.length_c   1.000
_cell.angle_alpha   90.00
_cell.angle_beta   90.00
_cell.angle_gamma   90.00
#
_symmetry.space_group_name_H-M   'P 1'
#
loop_
_entity.id
_entity.type
_entity.pdbx_description
1 polymer ?
#
loop_
_entity_poly.entity_id
_entity_poly.type
_entity_poly.pdbx_seq_one_letter_code
_entity_poly.pdbx_strand_id
1 'polypeptide(L)'
;MNIRILIRMFTAVFLFAFILSAADKEFWSTKSYEQWSGKEVEKLLRNSPWSKAIHVSPQALGGRGGGGINRGAAPGSAAKDAVPDISAPEAVLYISWYARPIREALARQTLLKDPRTPAAEIQRILNYESSATLDFVLTGFPARMIFRADPHALDKLKEETYLLKKNKVRIPAAAILQPGGGNQPIIFRFPRKADGGELITIEDKEVVLVTQVGGTGLRANFKLAEMIVNGKPAF
;
A
#
# COMPACT_ATOMS: atom_id res chain seq x y z
N MET A 1 -47.99 25.62 28.28
CA MET A 1 -46.65 25.47 27.71
C MET A 1 -46.66 26.14 26.33
N ASN A 2 -45.94 27.27 26.18
CA ASN A 2 -46.08 28.18 25.04
C ASN A 2 -45.54 27.55 23.74
N ILE A 3 -46.39 27.41 22.73
CA ILE A 3 -46.11 26.82 21.40
C ILE A 3 -44.87 27.47 20.73
N ARG A 4 -44.60 28.75 21.05
CA ARG A 4 -43.45 29.53 20.54
C ARG A 4 -42.12 29.03 21.09
N ILE A 5 -42.08 28.39 22.27
CA ILE A 5 -40.87 27.81 22.89
C ILE A 5 -40.58 26.46 22.24
N LEU A 6 -41.62 25.69 21.94
CA LEU A 6 -41.50 24.39 21.24
C LEU A 6 -40.90 24.56 19.83
N ILE A 7 -41.35 25.58 19.07
CA ILE A 7 -40.86 25.85 17.72
C ILE A 7 -39.42 26.30 17.74
N ARG A 8 -38.99 27.10 18.75
CA ARG A 8 -37.59 27.54 18.87
C ARG A 8 -36.64 26.40 19.27
N MET A 9 -37.09 25.43 20.08
CA MET A 9 -36.29 24.25 20.40
C MET A 9 -36.17 23.30 19.23
N PHE A 10 -37.22 23.13 18.43
CA PHE A 10 -37.17 22.26 17.24
C PHE A 10 -36.26 22.83 16.14
N THR A 11 -36.24 24.15 15.95
CA THR A 11 -35.34 24.81 14.97
C THR A 11 -33.87 24.71 15.41
N ALA A 12 -33.56 24.81 16.69
CA ALA A 12 -32.19 24.69 17.21
C ALA A 12 -31.64 23.26 17.08
N VAL A 13 -32.48 22.24 17.32
CA VAL A 13 -32.09 20.82 17.17
C VAL A 13 -31.88 20.46 15.70
N PHE A 14 -32.67 21.00 14.77
CA PHE A 14 -32.53 20.76 13.34
C PHE A 14 -31.27 21.44 12.75
N LEU A 15 -30.89 22.62 13.25
CA LEU A 15 -29.62 23.25 12.84
C LEU A 15 -28.38 22.53 13.39
N PHE A 16 -28.47 21.89 14.54
CA PHE A 16 -27.36 21.15 15.12
C PHE A 16 -27.11 19.80 14.41
N ALA A 17 -28.16 19.18 13.85
CA ALA A 17 -28.05 17.94 13.08
C ALA A 17 -27.35 18.12 11.71
N PHE A 18 -27.33 19.35 11.16
CA PHE A 18 -26.65 19.63 9.90
C PHE A 18 -25.15 19.88 10.03
N ILE A 19 -24.64 20.16 11.25
CA ILE A 19 -23.22 20.45 11.48
C ILE A 19 -22.38 19.15 11.66
N LEU A 20 -23.00 18.00 11.92
CA LEU A 20 -22.33 16.73 12.13
C LEU A 20 -22.01 15.93 10.86
N SER A 21 -22.31 16.46 9.68
CA SER A 21 -22.05 15.76 8.40
C SER A 21 -21.00 16.41 7.50
N ALA A 22 -20.25 17.37 7.99
CA ALA A 22 -19.01 17.81 7.34
C ALA A 22 -17.85 16.92 7.83
N ALA A 23 -17.94 15.60 7.60
CA ALA A 23 -16.75 14.79 7.49
C ALA A 23 -15.91 15.46 6.40
N ASP A 24 -14.74 16.00 6.76
CA ASP A 24 -13.83 16.65 5.83
C ASP A 24 -13.64 15.71 4.63
N LYS A 25 -14.29 16.08 3.50
CA LYS A 25 -14.16 15.28 2.29
C LYS A 25 -12.70 15.34 1.89
N GLU A 26 -12.06 14.20 1.89
CA GLU A 26 -10.65 14.09 1.53
C GLU A 26 -10.42 14.69 0.15
N PHE A 27 -9.28 15.32 -0.06
CA PHE A 27 -8.95 16.09 -1.27
C PHE A 27 -9.10 15.28 -2.56
N TRP A 28 -8.88 13.96 -2.53
CA TRP A 28 -9.06 13.09 -3.69
C TRP A 28 -10.52 12.92 -4.14
N SER A 29 -11.48 13.36 -3.32
CA SER A 29 -12.90 13.42 -3.68
C SER A 29 -13.38 14.82 -4.05
N THR A 30 -12.56 15.86 -3.84
CA THR A 30 -12.96 17.27 -4.03
C THR A 30 -12.17 18.01 -5.08
N LYS A 31 -10.95 17.53 -5.40
CA LYS A 31 -10.04 18.15 -6.38
C LYS A 31 -9.71 17.18 -7.50
N SER A 32 -9.50 17.68 -8.70
CA SER A 32 -8.90 16.89 -9.76
C SER A 32 -7.41 16.67 -9.47
N TYR A 33 -6.83 15.58 -9.98
CA TYR A 33 -5.44 15.20 -9.68
C TYR A 33 -4.43 16.24 -10.17
N GLU A 34 -4.74 17.00 -11.22
CA GLU A 34 -3.89 18.10 -11.72
C GLU A 34 -3.71 19.23 -10.72
N GLN A 35 -4.64 19.37 -9.78
CA GLN A 35 -4.63 20.40 -8.74
C GLN A 35 -3.95 19.94 -7.45
N TRP A 36 -3.59 18.64 -7.35
CA TRP A 36 -2.96 18.14 -6.13
C TRP A 36 -1.57 18.72 -5.94
N SER A 37 -1.31 19.19 -4.73
CA SER A 37 0.01 19.62 -4.29
C SER A 37 0.96 18.44 -4.09
N GLY A 38 2.27 18.71 -4.03
CA GLY A 38 3.25 17.66 -3.73
C GLY A 38 3.00 16.94 -2.40
N LYS A 39 2.51 17.65 -1.38
CA LYS A 39 2.16 17.05 -0.07
C LYS A 39 0.95 16.13 -0.16
N GLU A 40 -0.08 16.49 -0.94
CA GLU A 40 -1.26 15.67 -1.16
C GLU A 40 -0.90 14.40 -1.94
N VAL A 41 -0.06 14.53 -2.96
CA VAL A 41 0.48 13.38 -3.72
C VAL A 41 1.26 12.46 -2.79
N GLU A 42 2.15 12.99 -1.96
CA GLU A 42 2.92 12.21 -1.00
C GLU A 42 2.03 11.49 0.02
N LYS A 43 1.00 12.17 0.54
CA LYS A 43 -0.01 11.57 1.44
C LYS A 43 -0.67 10.35 0.76
N LEU A 44 -1.10 10.47 -0.51
CA LEU A 44 -1.71 9.37 -1.24
C LEU A 44 -0.77 8.19 -1.42
N LEU A 45 0.48 8.45 -1.81
CA LEU A 45 1.45 7.42 -2.13
C LEU A 45 2.05 6.73 -0.90
N ARG A 46 1.99 7.35 0.29
CA ARG A 46 2.65 6.83 1.49
C ARG A 46 1.71 6.48 2.63
N ASN A 47 0.62 7.23 2.80
CA ASN A 47 -0.30 7.07 3.94
C ASN A 47 -1.73 7.43 3.53
N SER A 48 -2.40 6.49 2.88
CA SER A 48 -3.78 6.65 2.42
C SER A 48 -4.54 5.33 2.55
N PRO A 49 -5.85 5.31 2.28
CA PRO A 49 -6.60 4.07 2.18
C PRO A 49 -5.97 3.05 1.22
N TRP A 50 -5.37 3.51 0.12
CA TRP A 50 -4.75 2.69 -0.93
C TRP A 50 -3.26 2.41 -0.72
N SER A 51 -2.58 3.06 0.21
CA SER A 51 -1.14 2.88 0.45
C SER A 51 -0.83 2.75 1.93
N LYS A 52 -0.03 1.75 2.29
CA LYS A 52 0.34 1.43 3.67
C LYS A 52 1.86 1.45 3.83
N ALA A 53 2.32 2.23 4.80
CA ALA A 53 3.71 2.19 5.26
C ALA A 53 3.91 0.98 6.18
N ILE A 54 4.99 0.24 5.97
CA ILE A 54 5.40 -0.89 6.79
C ILE A 54 6.82 -0.62 7.28
N HIS A 55 6.96 -0.51 8.57
CA HIS A 55 8.25 -0.33 9.22
C HIS A 55 8.90 -1.70 9.43
N VAL A 56 10.11 -1.84 8.96
CA VAL A 56 10.88 -3.08 9.07
C VAL A 56 12.28 -2.77 9.58
N SER A 57 12.81 -3.64 10.45
CA SER A 57 14.19 -3.51 10.87
C SER A 57 15.13 -3.84 9.70
N PRO A 58 16.28 -3.17 9.55
CA PRO A 58 17.25 -3.46 8.50
C PRO A 58 17.74 -4.90 8.52
N GLN A 59 17.83 -5.51 9.71
CA GLN A 59 18.21 -6.91 9.90
C GLN A 59 17.19 -7.86 9.26
N ALA A 60 15.91 -7.50 9.32
CA ALA A 60 14.82 -8.28 8.73
C ALA A 60 14.85 -8.29 7.20
N LEU A 61 15.46 -7.29 6.56
CA LEU A 61 15.61 -7.20 5.11
C LEU A 61 16.85 -7.94 4.55
N GLY A 62 17.41 -8.88 5.31
CA GLY A 62 18.60 -9.63 4.89
C GLY A 62 19.89 -8.85 5.05
N GLY A 63 19.88 -7.81 5.86
CA GLY A 63 21.09 -7.23 6.39
C GLY A 63 21.77 -8.29 7.25
N ARG A 64 22.62 -9.10 6.66
CA ARG A 64 23.68 -9.76 7.42
C ARG A 64 24.46 -8.64 8.08
N GLY A 65 24.12 -8.36 9.34
CA GLY A 65 25.00 -7.60 10.21
C GLY A 65 26.37 -8.18 10.01
N GLY A 66 27.34 -7.33 9.71
CA GLY A 66 28.70 -7.72 9.40
C GLY A 66 29.22 -8.70 10.41
N GLY A 67 29.01 -9.98 10.18
CA GLY A 67 29.79 -11.04 10.73
C GLY A 67 31.17 -10.88 10.10
N GLY A 68 32.01 -10.07 10.71
CA GLY A 68 33.43 -10.06 10.42
C GLY A 68 33.87 -11.51 10.39
N ILE A 69 34.48 -11.89 9.27
CA ILE A 69 35.18 -13.16 9.15
C ILE A 69 36.31 -13.11 10.19
N ASN A 70 35.99 -13.46 11.43
CA ASN A 70 37.02 -13.76 12.43
C ASN A 70 37.64 -15.10 12.03
N ARG A 71 38.59 -15.05 11.08
CA ARG A 71 39.57 -16.07 10.92
C ARG A 71 40.45 -16.03 12.19
N GLY A 72 40.15 -16.90 13.16
CA GLY A 72 41.04 -17.10 14.30
C GLY A 72 40.39 -17.03 15.68
N ALA A 73 39.12 -17.41 15.84
CA ALA A 73 38.57 -17.63 17.19
C ALA A 73 38.75 -19.11 17.57
N ALA A 74 39.46 -19.36 18.64
CA ALA A 74 39.63 -20.67 19.27
C ALA A 74 38.23 -21.23 19.72
N PRO A 75 38.03 -22.56 19.73
CA PRO A 75 36.78 -23.15 20.19
C PRO A 75 36.67 -22.96 21.71
N GLY A 76 35.73 -22.14 22.16
CA GLY A 76 35.48 -21.98 23.60
C GLY A 76 34.86 -20.67 24.06
N SER A 77 34.65 -19.65 23.23
CA SER A 77 33.95 -18.44 23.68
C SER A 77 32.43 -18.55 23.37
N ALA A 78 31.65 -18.82 24.41
CA ALA A 78 30.20 -18.67 24.38
C ALA A 78 29.88 -17.25 23.91
N ALA A 79 29.10 -17.16 22.82
CA ALA A 79 28.54 -15.90 22.37
C ALA A 79 27.54 -15.43 23.43
N LYS A 80 28.01 -14.62 24.38
CA LYS A 80 27.16 -13.85 25.27
C LYS A 80 26.56 -12.69 24.48
N ASP A 81 25.24 -12.71 24.38
CA ASP A 81 24.35 -11.58 24.23
C ASP A 81 24.85 -10.48 23.28
N ALA A 82 24.74 -10.70 21.97
CA ALA A 82 24.72 -9.61 21.02
C ALA A 82 23.46 -8.79 21.28
N VAL A 83 23.57 -7.71 22.04
CA VAL A 83 22.52 -6.70 22.18
C VAL A 83 22.20 -6.23 20.77
N PRO A 84 20.92 -6.31 20.32
CA PRO A 84 20.56 -5.79 19.02
C PRO A 84 20.96 -4.33 18.93
N ASP A 85 21.66 -3.95 17.89
CA ASP A 85 21.99 -2.55 17.63
C ASP A 85 20.67 -1.81 17.29
N ILE A 86 20.04 -1.22 18.32
CA ILE A 86 18.81 -0.42 18.23
C ILE A 86 19.03 0.93 17.55
N SER A 87 20.26 1.24 17.11
CA SER A 87 20.60 2.51 16.45
C SER A 87 20.44 2.47 14.92
N ALA A 88 20.20 1.30 14.32
CA ALA A 88 20.01 1.22 12.88
C ALA A 88 18.63 1.82 12.49
N PRO A 89 18.58 2.80 11.57
CA PRO A 89 17.33 3.42 11.18
C PRO A 89 16.38 2.40 10.57
N GLU A 90 15.11 2.42 10.99
CA GLU A 90 14.08 1.58 10.40
C GLU A 90 13.94 1.86 8.90
N ALA A 91 13.86 0.81 8.11
CA ALA A 91 13.50 0.93 6.71
C ALA A 91 11.98 1.01 6.57
N VAL A 92 11.48 1.93 5.76
CA VAL A 92 10.06 2.07 5.49
C VAL A 92 9.77 1.54 4.09
N LEU A 93 8.95 0.50 4.03
CA LEU A 93 8.41 -0.05 2.80
C LEU A 93 7.00 0.49 2.59
N TYR A 94 6.58 0.62 1.34
CA TYR A 94 5.22 1.01 1.01
C TYR A 94 4.57 -0.07 0.15
N ILE A 95 3.38 -0.51 0.55
CA ILE A 95 2.52 -1.37 -0.27
C ILE A 95 1.31 -0.54 -0.69
N SER A 96 1.18 -0.33 -1.99
CA SER A 96 0.09 0.43 -2.58
C SER A 96 -0.77 -0.45 -3.45
N TRP A 97 -2.08 -0.44 -3.23
CA TRP A 97 -3.06 -0.99 -4.17
C TRP A 97 -3.12 -0.07 -5.38
N TYR A 98 -2.76 -0.58 -6.56
CA TYR A 98 -2.57 0.22 -7.79
C TYR A 98 -3.93 0.63 -8.42
N ALA A 99 -4.83 1.14 -7.59
CA ALA A 99 -6.13 1.66 -7.96
C ALA A 99 -6.02 3.06 -8.58
N ARG A 100 -7.12 3.56 -9.11
CA ARG A 100 -7.17 4.85 -9.79
C ARG A 100 -6.56 6.01 -8.99
N PRO A 101 -6.83 6.23 -7.69
CA PRO A 101 -6.23 7.34 -6.94
C PRO A 101 -4.70 7.28 -6.87
N ILE A 102 -4.12 6.07 -6.78
CA ILE A 102 -2.66 5.89 -6.80
C ILE A 102 -2.09 6.20 -8.18
N ARG A 103 -2.76 5.81 -9.26
CA ARG A 103 -2.34 6.14 -10.63
C ARG A 103 -2.40 7.65 -10.89
N GLU A 104 -3.45 8.32 -10.45
CA GLU A 104 -3.59 9.78 -10.51
C GLU A 104 -2.48 10.49 -9.70
N ALA A 105 -2.13 9.96 -8.52
CA ALA A 105 -1.02 10.49 -7.72
C ALA A 105 0.34 10.31 -8.42
N LEU A 106 0.58 9.16 -9.05
CA LEU A 106 1.81 8.93 -9.82
C LEU A 106 1.89 9.82 -11.06
N ALA A 107 0.79 9.98 -11.80
CA ALA A 107 0.70 10.90 -12.93
C ALA A 107 1.02 12.34 -12.50
N ARG A 108 0.42 12.79 -11.39
CA ARG A 108 0.70 14.12 -10.83
C ARG A 108 2.13 14.25 -10.34
N GLN A 109 2.68 13.24 -9.67
CA GLN A 109 4.08 13.22 -9.23
C GLN A 109 5.04 13.38 -10.42
N THR A 110 4.76 12.71 -11.53
CA THR A 110 5.54 12.80 -12.76
C THR A 110 5.51 14.23 -13.31
N LEU A 111 4.33 14.85 -13.41
CA LEU A 111 4.18 16.24 -13.85
C LEU A 111 4.84 17.27 -12.91
N LEU A 112 4.83 17.01 -11.59
CA LEU A 112 5.51 17.88 -10.63
C LEU A 112 7.04 17.80 -10.75
N LYS A 113 7.58 16.64 -11.15
CA LYS A 113 9.02 16.43 -11.37
C LYS A 113 9.47 17.03 -12.71
N ASP A 114 8.72 16.79 -13.77
CA ASP A 114 8.95 17.36 -15.08
C ASP A 114 7.62 17.76 -15.74
N PRO A 115 7.29 19.06 -15.73
CA PRO A 115 6.08 19.58 -16.37
C PRO A 115 6.01 19.35 -17.88
N ARG A 116 7.14 19.01 -18.54
CA ARG A 116 7.21 18.75 -19.99
C ARG A 116 7.01 17.27 -20.32
N THR A 117 6.69 16.44 -19.34
CA THR A 117 6.39 15.01 -19.58
C THR A 117 5.34 14.88 -20.68
N PRO A 118 5.57 14.03 -21.69
CA PRO A 118 4.63 13.84 -22.78
C PRO A 118 3.25 13.35 -22.29
N ALA A 119 2.18 13.92 -22.83
CA ALA A 119 0.82 13.55 -22.46
C ALA A 119 0.57 12.04 -22.63
N ALA A 120 1.17 11.40 -23.63
CA ALA A 120 1.07 9.96 -23.86
C ALA A 120 1.62 9.13 -22.68
N GLU A 121 2.67 9.60 -22.00
CA GLU A 121 3.22 8.94 -20.81
C GLU A 121 2.26 9.07 -19.62
N ILE A 122 1.70 10.25 -19.40
CA ILE A 122 0.70 10.48 -18.37
C ILE A 122 -0.54 9.59 -18.62
N GLN A 123 -1.03 9.55 -19.85
CA GLN A 123 -2.16 8.69 -20.22
C GLN A 123 -1.86 7.20 -20.00
N ARG A 124 -0.63 6.74 -20.23
CA ARG A 124 -0.22 5.36 -19.95
C ARG A 124 -0.33 5.03 -18.47
N ILE A 125 0.04 5.96 -17.58
CA ILE A 125 -0.11 5.78 -16.13
C ILE A 125 -1.59 5.75 -15.74
N LEU A 126 -2.40 6.68 -16.23
CA LEU A 126 -3.81 6.81 -15.90
C LEU A 126 -4.65 5.65 -16.43
N ASN A 127 -4.39 5.23 -17.67
CA ASN A 127 -5.15 4.20 -18.38
C ASN A 127 -4.62 2.79 -18.14
N TYR A 128 -3.71 2.62 -17.16
CA TYR A 128 -3.32 1.29 -16.74
C TYR A 128 -4.53 0.62 -16.09
N GLU A 129 -5.35 0.00 -16.90
CA GLU A 129 -6.47 -0.81 -16.41
C GLU A 129 -6.20 -2.27 -16.69
N SER A 130 -6.17 -3.04 -15.63
CA SER A 130 -6.36 -4.46 -15.72
C SER A 130 -7.81 -4.76 -15.32
N SER A 131 -8.68 -4.95 -16.31
CA SER A 131 -10.05 -5.43 -16.04
C SER A 131 -10.05 -6.85 -15.45
N ALA A 132 -8.93 -7.57 -15.62
CA ALA A 132 -8.79 -8.96 -15.20
C ALA A 132 -8.04 -9.11 -13.87
N THR A 133 -7.26 -8.09 -13.42
CA THR A 133 -6.38 -8.24 -12.26
C THR A 133 -6.45 -7.08 -11.28
N LEU A 134 -6.03 -7.36 -10.05
CA LEU A 134 -5.75 -6.38 -9.00
C LEU A 134 -4.24 -6.38 -8.79
N ASP A 135 -3.61 -5.23 -8.91
CA ASP A 135 -2.17 -5.09 -8.75
C ASP A 135 -1.85 -4.33 -7.47
N PHE A 136 -0.89 -4.85 -6.69
CA PHE A 136 -0.32 -4.21 -5.52
C PHE A 136 1.16 -4.00 -5.76
N VAL A 137 1.66 -2.83 -5.40
CA VAL A 137 3.03 -2.40 -5.70
C VAL A 137 3.79 -2.22 -4.39
N LEU A 138 4.87 -2.97 -4.21
CA LEU A 138 5.82 -2.81 -3.12
C LEU A 138 6.98 -1.92 -3.58
N THR A 139 7.21 -0.83 -2.86
CA THR A 139 8.33 0.10 -3.07
C THR A 139 9.15 0.28 -1.80
N GLY A 140 10.33 0.89 -1.93
CA GLY A 140 11.26 1.09 -0.81
C GLY A 140 12.11 -0.14 -0.49
N PHE A 141 11.93 -1.23 -1.24
CA PHE A 141 12.60 -2.49 -1.01
C PHE A 141 13.84 -2.64 -1.92
N PRO A 142 15.02 -3.04 -1.38
CA PRO A 142 16.21 -3.29 -2.18
C PRO A 142 16.12 -4.63 -2.93
N ALA A 143 15.19 -4.75 -3.87
CA ALA A 143 14.87 -5.97 -4.60
C ALA A 143 16.10 -6.66 -5.22
N ARG A 144 17.10 -5.86 -5.62
CA ARG A 144 18.36 -6.36 -6.18
C ARG A 144 19.07 -7.37 -5.28
N MET A 145 18.97 -7.23 -3.96
CA MET A 145 19.72 -8.09 -3.03
C MET A 145 19.12 -9.49 -2.91
N ILE A 146 17.81 -9.63 -3.07
CA ILE A 146 17.13 -10.93 -2.92
C ILE A 146 17.16 -11.73 -4.22
N PHE A 147 16.79 -11.09 -5.33
CA PHE A 147 16.61 -11.80 -6.60
C PHE A 147 17.93 -12.19 -7.30
N ARG A 148 19.07 -11.62 -6.87
CA ARG A 148 20.38 -12.04 -7.37
C ARG A 148 20.91 -13.32 -6.69
N ALA A 149 20.45 -13.60 -5.49
CA ALA A 149 20.99 -14.71 -4.69
C ALA A 149 20.24 -16.05 -4.94
N ASP A 150 18.99 -15.98 -5.40
CA ASP A 150 18.15 -17.15 -5.59
C ASP A 150 17.33 -17.02 -6.89
N PRO A 151 17.60 -17.83 -7.92
CA PRO A 151 16.84 -17.83 -9.17
C PRO A 151 15.36 -18.21 -8.99
N HIS A 152 15.02 -18.90 -7.90
CA HIS A 152 13.65 -19.28 -7.55
C HIS A 152 12.96 -18.33 -6.57
N ALA A 153 13.58 -17.17 -6.28
CA ALA A 153 13.05 -16.23 -5.30
C ALA A 153 11.65 -15.69 -5.68
N LEU A 154 11.38 -15.51 -6.97
CA LEU A 154 10.06 -15.05 -7.43
C LEU A 154 8.98 -16.13 -7.27
N ASP A 155 9.32 -17.40 -7.51
CA ASP A 155 8.39 -18.51 -7.34
C ASP A 155 8.01 -18.68 -5.86
N LYS A 156 9.02 -18.68 -4.98
CA LYS A 156 8.80 -18.72 -3.52
C LYS A 156 7.95 -17.54 -3.05
N LEU A 157 8.30 -16.34 -3.53
CA LEU A 157 7.54 -15.13 -3.18
C LEU A 157 6.08 -15.24 -3.63
N LYS A 158 5.82 -15.82 -4.79
CA LYS A 158 4.47 -16.07 -5.30
C LYS A 158 3.69 -17.02 -4.41
N GLU A 159 4.29 -18.14 -4.01
CA GLU A 159 3.67 -19.16 -3.14
C GLU A 159 3.30 -18.58 -1.76
N GLU A 160 4.11 -17.68 -1.24
CA GLU A 160 3.93 -17.04 0.07
C GLU A 160 3.07 -15.77 0.02
N THR A 161 2.60 -15.36 -1.18
CA THR A 161 1.83 -14.13 -1.36
C THR A 161 0.36 -14.43 -1.64
N TYR A 162 -0.50 -13.84 -0.81
CA TYR A 162 -1.95 -13.97 -0.97
C TYR A 162 -2.69 -12.75 -0.40
N LEU A 163 -3.91 -12.54 -0.88
CA LEU A 163 -4.87 -11.67 -0.22
C LEU A 163 -5.71 -12.48 0.75
N LEU A 164 -5.88 -11.97 1.95
CA LEU A 164 -6.69 -12.57 2.99
C LEU A 164 -7.94 -11.72 3.21
N LYS A 165 -9.11 -12.29 2.98
CA LYS A 165 -10.41 -11.67 3.26
C LYS A 165 -10.77 -11.84 4.74
N LYS A 166 -11.68 -11.01 5.25
CA LYS A 166 -12.14 -11.09 6.65
C LYS A 166 -12.71 -12.45 7.02
N ASN A 167 -13.38 -13.14 6.10
CA ASN A 167 -13.91 -14.50 6.27
C ASN A 167 -12.85 -15.60 6.18
N LYS A 168 -11.55 -15.25 6.23
CA LYS A 168 -10.38 -16.13 6.16
C LYS A 168 -10.16 -16.78 4.79
N VAL A 169 -10.91 -16.43 3.75
CA VAL A 169 -10.63 -16.88 2.38
C VAL A 169 -9.32 -16.26 1.92
N ARG A 170 -8.44 -17.11 1.34
CA ARG A 170 -7.17 -16.71 0.73
C ARG A 170 -7.30 -16.69 -0.78
N ILE A 171 -6.85 -15.61 -1.40
CA ILE A 171 -6.74 -15.48 -2.84
C ILE A 171 -5.25 -15.49 -3.15
N PRO A 172 -4.70 -16.54 -3.80
CA PRO A 172 -3.27 -16.61 -4.11
C PRO A 172 -2.90 -15.60 -5.19
N ALA A 173 -1.63 -15.15 -5.18
CA ALA A 173 -1.10 -14.33 -6.24
C ALA A 173 -1.08 -15.09 -7.56
N ALA A 174 -1.58 -14.49 -8.63
CA ALA A 174 -1.53 -15.05 -9.98
C ALA A 174 -0.12 -14.90 -10.57
N ALA A 175 0.53 -13.77 -10.32
CA ALA A 175 1.90 -13.49 -10.76
C ALA A 175 2.62 -12.51 -9.83
N ILE A 176 3.95 -12.62 -9.82
CA ILE A 176 4.84 -11.61 -9.27
C ILE A 176 5.66 -11.04 -10.42
N LEU A 177 5.65 -9.72 -10.57
CA LEU A 177 6.36 -9.03 -11.63
C LEU A 177 7.42 -8.10 -11.03
N GLN A 178 8.60 -8.10 -11.62
CA GLN A 178 9.66 -7.14 -11.33
C GLN A 178 10.15 -6.53 -12.65
N PRO A 179 9.52 -5.44 -13.11
CA PRO A 179 9.93 -4.82 -14.35
C PRO A 179 11.32 -4.19 -14.21
N GLY A 180 12.27 -4.60 -15.06
CA GLY A 180 13.52 -3.88 -15.29
C GLY A 180 14.67 -4.09 -14.31
N GLY A 181 14.55 -4.92 -13.30
CA GLY A 181 15.65 -5.20 -12.35
C GLY A 181 16.05 -4.01 -11.46
N GLY A 182 17.01 -4.19 -10.56
CA GLY A 182 17.51 -3.13 -9.67
C GLY A 182 16.58 -2.80 -8.51
N ASN A 183 16.42 -1.50 -8.22
CA ASN A 183 15.50 -1.00 -7.18
C ASN A 183 14.09 -0.76 -7.71
N GLN A 184 13.70 -1.48 -8.77
CA GLN A 184 12.35 -1.38 -9.32
C GLN A 184 11.31 -1.97 -8.36
N PRO A 185 10.08 -1.48 -8.39
CA PRO A 185 9.01 -1.99 -7.56
C PRO A 185 8.72 -3.46 -7.86
N ILE A 186 8.26 -4.18 -6.85
CA ILE A 186 7.69 -5.53 -7.01
C ILE A 186 6.18 -5.37 -7.17
N ILE A 187 5.61 -6.00 -8.19
CA ILE A 187 4.17 -5.97 -8.43
C ILE A 187 3.60 -7.34 -8.10
N PHE A 188 2.70 -7.38 -7.13
CA PHE A 188 1.89 -8.54 -6.78
C PHE A 188 0.59 -8.48 -7.55
N ARG A 189 0.35 -9.44 -8.42
CA ARG A 189 -0.83 -9.50 -9.28
C ARG A 189 -1.79 -10.58 -8.80
N PHE A 190 -3.06 -10.22 -8.62
CA PHE A 190 -4.13 -11.12 -8.22
C PHE A 190 -5.24 -11.13 -9.26
N PRO A 191 -6.00 -12.22 -9.39
CA PRO A 191 -7.18 -12.23 -10.23
C PRO A 191 -8.23 -11.25 -9.63
N ARG A 192 -8.94 -10.53 -10.49
CA ARG A 192 -10.05 -9.68 -10.07
C ARG A 192 -11.34 -10.47 -9.95
N LYS A 193 -11.52 -11.48 -10.80
CA LYS A 193 -12.74 -12.29 -10.89
C LYS A 193 -12.44 -13.78 -10.77
N ALA A 194 -13.39 -14.52 -10.21
CA ALA A 194 -13.45 -15.98 -10.29
C ALA A 194 -14.93 -16.37 -10.39
N ASP A 195 -15.21 -17.45 -11.11
CA ASP A 195 -16.56 -18.02 -11.28
C ASP A 195 -17.61 -16.97 -11.72
N GLY A 196 -17.17 -16.01 -12.54
CA GLY A 196 -18.01 -14.94 -13.07
C GLY A 196 -18.29 -13.78 -12.14
N GLY A 197 -17.81 -13.80 -10.88
CA GLY A 197 -17.99 -12.75 -9.88
C GLY A 197 -16.69 -12.02 -9.51
N GLU A 198 -16.81 -10.81 -8.96
CA GLU A 198 -15.69 -10.08 -8.38
C GLU A 198 -15.19 -10.81 -7.11
N LEU A 199 -13.88 -11.04 -7.02
CA LEU A 199 -13.28 -11.70 -5.85
C LEU A 199 -13.25 -10.83 -4.61
N ILE A 200 -13.20 -9.52 -4.79
CA ILE A 200 -13.22 -8.54 -3.70
C ILE A 200 -14.35 -7.53 -3.96
N THR A 201 -15.22 -7.38 -2.98
CA THR A 201 -16.35 -6.46 -3.01
C THR A 201 -16.38 -5.63 -1.73
N ILE A 202 -17.18 -4.58 -1.69
CA ILE A 202 -17.29 -3.69 -0.52
C ILE A 202 -17.80 -4.45 0.73
N GLU A 203 -18.54 -5.54 0.56
CA GLU A 203 -19.07 -6.40 1.62
C GLU A 203 -17.95 -7.14 2.38
N ASP A 204 -16.79 -7.33 1.77
CA ASP A 204 -15.62 -7.93 2.43
C ASP A 204 -15.07 -7.05 3.55
N LYS A 205 -15.39 -5.74 3.54
CA LYS A 205 -15.01 -4.72 4.52
C LYS A 205 -13.50 -4.47 4.59
N GLU A 206 -12.70 -5.53 4.55
CA GLU A 206 -11.26 -5.49 4.75
C GLU A 206 -10.57 -6.58 3.94
N VAL A 207 -9.44 -6.24 3.34
CA VAL A 207 -8.54 -7.17 2.66
C VAL A 207 -7.12 -6.93 3.14
N VAL A 208 -6.41 -8.00 3.48
CA VAL A 208 -5.01 -7.94 3.92
C VAL A 208 -4.13 -8.59 2.88
N LEU A 209 -3.19 -7.85 2.31
CA LEU A 209 -2.10 -8.45 1.55
C LEU A 209 -1.10 -9.03 2.54
N VAL A 210 -0.79 -10.30 2.37
CA VAL A 210 0.22 -11.04 3.14
C VAL A 210 1.27 -11.53 2.17
N THR A 211 2.54 -11.28 2.49
CA THR A 211 3.69 -11.74 1.71
C THR A 211 4.91 -11.92 2.61
N GLN A 212 5.91 -12.65 2.14
CA GLN A 212 7.17 -12.81 2.84
C GLN A 212 8.32 -12.47 1.91
N VAL A 213 9.03 -11.39 2.20
CA VAL A 213 10.13 -10.90 1.36
C VAL A 213 11.43 -10.97 2.15
N GLY A 214 12.41 -11.74 1.65
CA GLY A 214 13.72 -11.91 2.31
C GLY A 214 13.61 -12.52 3.71
N GLY A 215 12.64 -13.39 3.95
CA GLY A 215 12.38 -13.98 5.28
C GLY A 215 11.55 -13.10 6.21
N THR A 216 11.20 -11.88 5.79
CA THR A 216 10.37 -10.95 6.57
C THR A 216 8.91 -11.03 6.14
N GLY A 217 8.03 -11.38 7.07
CA GLY A 217 6.59 -11.32 6.85
C GLY A 217 6.08 -9.89 6.78
N LEU A 218 5.43 -9.52 5.69
CA LEU A 218 4.79 -8.22 5.48
C LEU A 218 3.28 -8.37 5.45
N ARG A 219 2.59 -7.42 6.07
CA ARG A 219 1.12 -7.39 6.08
C ARG A 219 0.65 -5.96 5.83
N ALA A 220 -0.19 -5.78 4.82
CA ALA A 220 -0.83 -4.49 4.52
C ALA A 220 -2.35 -4.64 4.56
N ASN A 221 -2.99 -3.90 5.45
CA ASN A 221 -4.43 -3.95 5.66
C ASN A 221 -5.12 -2.81 4.90
N PHE A 222 -6.10 -3.16 4.07
CA PHE A 222 -6.90 -2.24 3.28
C PHE A 222 -8.36 -2.32 3.72
N LYS A 223 -8.85 -1.25 4.34
CA LYS A 223 -10.25 -1.11 4.73
C LYS A 223 -11.05 -0.56 3.54
N LEU A 224 -11.87 -1.39 2.94
CA LEU A 224 -12.56 -1.07 1.68
C LEU A 224 -13.55 0.09 1.82
N ALA A 225 -14.16 0.26 3.00
CA ALA A 225 -15.04 1.38 3.30
C ALA A 225 -14.34 2.75 3.27
N GLU A 226 -13.01 2.79 3.46
CA GLU A 226 -12.20 4.01 3.36
C GLU A 226 -11.76 4.28 1.91
N MET A 227 -11.83 3.29 1.01
CA MET A 227 -11.38 3.36 -0.38
C MET A 227 -12.50 3.84 -1.31
N ILE A 228 -13.12 4.97 -0.96
CA ILE A 228 -14.26 5.55 -1.67
C ILE A 228 -13.85 6.89 -2.29
N VAL A 229 -14.19 7.09 -3.55
CA VAL A 229 -14.04 8.36 -4.27
C VAL A 229 -15.39 8.75 -4.84
N ASN A 230 -15.88 9.93 -4.52
CA ASN A 230 -17.19 10.43 -4.96
C ASN A 230 -18.34 9.44 -4.71
N GLY A 231 -18.33 8.78 -3.55
CA GLY A 231 -19.36 7.83 -3.13
C GLY A 231 -19.31 6.45 -3.81
N LYS A 232 -18.26 6.17 -4.61
CA LYS A 232 -18.09 4.89 -5.30
C LYS A 232 -16.79 4.20 -4.85
N PRO A 233 -16.78 2.85 -4.74
CA PRO A 233 -15.56 2.10 -4.52
C PRO A 233 -14.51 2.41 -5.61
N ALA A 234 -13.27 2.59 -5.18
CA ALA A 234 -12.13 2.92 -6.05
C ALA A 234 -10.96 1.94 -5.81
N PHE A 235 -11.23 0.62 -6.02
CA PHE A 235 -10.26 -0.46 -5.88
C PHE A 235 -10.44 -1.55 -6.93
#